data_642aafbeb911cadca8cf7f04571a9e78
#
_entry.id   642aafbeb911cadca8cf7f04571a9e78
#
_cell.length_a   1.000
_cell.length_b   1.000
_cell.length_c   1.000
_cell.angle_alpha   90.00
_cell.angle_beta   90.00
_cell.angle_gamma   90.00
#
_symmetry.space_group_name_H-M   'P 1'
#
loop_
_entity.id
_entity.type
_entity.pdbx_description
1 polymer ?
#
loop_
_entity_poly.entity_id
_entity_poly.type
_entity_poly.pdbx_seq_one_letter_code
_entity_poly.pdbx_strand_id
1 'polypeptide(L)'
;MLKQEFITGNRVDIRFLLPLGEIVIDFYDKLKSISKGYASFDYHPAGFRTSKLIKLDILLNGEPVDALSTLTHVDNAYGLGRQMCEKLRDLIPRQQFDIALQAAIGTKIIARETIKQVRKDVTAKCYGGDVSRKRKLLEKQKKGKKRMKQIGNVEVPQKAFLAVLKLD
;
A
#
# COMPACT_ATOMS: atom_id res chain seq x y z
N MET A 1 25.48 9.50 -3.43
CA MET A 1 26.72 9.51 -2.61
C MET A 1 27.51 10.76 -2.95
N LEU A 2 27.95 11.54 -1.96
CA LEU A 2 28.75 12.77 -2.16
C LEU A 2 30.25 12.49 -2.00
N LYS A 3 30.61 11.77 -0.95
CA LYS A 3 32.00 11.51 -0.57
C LYS A 3 32.12 10.19 0.16
N GLN A 4 33.24 9.53 0.01
CA GLN A 4 33.67 8.37 0.78
C GLN A 4 35.10 8.57 1.20
N GLU A 5 35.39 8.51 2.50
CA GLU A 5 36.70 8.69 3.07
C GLU A 5 37.04 7.55 4.03
N PHE A 6 38.25 7.02 3.91
CA PHE A 6 38.81 6.09 4.89
C PHE A 6 39.53 6.90 5.96
N ILE A 7 39.03 6.86 7.20
CA ILE A 7 39.56 7.68 8.30
C ILE A 7 40.75 7.00 8.95
N THR A 8 40.58 5.76 9.42
CA THR A 8 41.68 5.00 10.05
C THR A 8 41.34 3.51 10.03
N GLY A 9 42.27 2.65 9.59
CA GLY A 9 42.08 1.20 9.61
C GLY A 9 40.81 0.75 8.89
N ASN A 10 39.84 0.27 9.66
CA ASN A 10 38.58 -0.27 9.12
C ASN A 10 37.40 0.71 9.19
N ARG A 11 37.62 1.99 9.40
CA ARG A 11 36.56 3.01 9.47
C ARG A 11 36.40 3.77 8.16
N VAL A 12 35.20 3.85 7.66
CA VAL A 12 34.84 4.57 6.44
C VAL A 12 33.76 5.61 6.76
N ASP A 13 34.00 6.87 6.39
CA ASP A 13 32.97 7.93 6.39
C ASP A 13 32.34 8.01 5.01
N ILE A 14 31.02 7.88 4.93
CA ILE A 14 30.26 7.93 3.68
C ILE A 14 29.21 9.03 3.80
N ARG A 15 29.24 10.00 2.90
CA ARG A 15 28.31 11.14 2.90
C ARG A 15 27.30 11.03 1.78
N PHE A 16 26.02 11.14 2.13
CA PHE A 16 24.89 11.14 1.22
C PHE A 16 24.05 12.40 1.40
N LEU A 17 23.35 12.77 0.35
CA LEU A 17 22.17 13.64 0.43
C LEU A 17 20.92 12.74 0.35
N LEU A 18 20.09 12.86 1.35
CA LEU A 18 18.84 12.10 1.46
C LEU A 18 17.69 13.05 1.76
N PRO A 19 16.47 12.76 1.28
CA PRO A 19 15.27 13.45 1.72
C PRO A 19 15.07 13.23 3.22
N LEU A 20 14.71 14.30 3.94
CA LEU A 20 14.55 14.23 5.40
C LEU A 20 13.51 13.18 5.82
N GLY A 21 12.41 13.05 5.07
CA GLY A 21 11.37 12.09 5.36
C GLY A 21 11.83 10.63 5.33
N GLU A 22 12.85 10.29 4.55
CA GLU A 22 13.40 8.93 4.48
C GLU A 22 14.36 8.61 5.64
N ILE A 23 14.87 9.64 6.34
CA ILE A 23 15.77 9.46 7.50
C ILE A 23 14.97 9.29 8.79
N VAL A 24 13.84 9.99 8.90
CA VAL A 24 13.11 10.13 10.19
C VAL A 24 12.41 8.84 10.59
N ILE A 25 11.93 8.02 9.64
CA ILE A 25 11.06 6.90 9.96
C ILE A 25 11.89 5.66 10.34
N ASP A 26 12.50 4.94 9.48
CA ASP A 26 13.11 3.63 9.80
C ASP A 26 14.61 3.53 9.47
N PHE A 27 15.20 4.62 9.03
CA PHE A 27 16.57 4.60 8.54
C PHE A 27 17.58 4.12 9.60
N TYR A 28 17.41 4.58 10.83
CA TYR A 28 18.32 4.21 11.93
C TYR A 28 18.28 2.72 12.23
N ASP A 29 17.08 2.17 12.36
CA ASP A 29 16.87 0.75 12.69
C ASP A 29 17.37 -0.16 11.56
N LYS A 30 17.09 0.20 10.31
CA LYS A 30 17.61 -0.49 9.12
C LYS A 30 19.14 -0.45 9.06
N LEU A 31 19.72 0.73 9.31
CA LEU A 31 21.18 0.91 9.31
C LEU A 31 21.83 0.03 10.38
N LYS A 32 21.30 0.04 11.60
CA LYS A 32 21.80 -0.79 12.71
C LYS A 32 21.63 -2.28 12.42
N SER A 33 20.51 -2.69 11.89
CA SER A 33 20.23 -4.08 11.53
C SER A 33 21.20 -4.61 10.48
N ILE A 34 21.37 -3.89 9.37
CA ILE A 34 22.26 -4.29 8.26
C ILE A 34 23.72 -4.31 8.69
N SER A 35 24.12 -3.34 9.49
CA SER A 35 25.51 -3.21 9.96
C SER A 35 25.82 -4.05 11.21
N LYS A 36 24.87 -4.85 11.70
CA LYS A 36 25.01 -5.59 12.97
C LYS A 36 25.41 -4.69 14.15
N GLY A 37 24.91 -3.45 14.17
CA GLY A 37 25.15 -2.47 15.21
C GLY A 37 26.42 -1.59 15.03
N TYR A 38 27.26 -1.87 14.05
CA TYR A 38 28.54 -1.17 13.87
C TYR A 38 28.40 0.23 13.25
N ALA A 39 27.43 0.46 12.37
CA ALA A 39 27.24 1.76 11.75
C ALA A 39 26.60 2.76 12.70
N SER A 40 27.04 4.01 12.61
CA SER A 40 26.41 5.17 13.22
C SER A 40 26.20 6.22 12.13
N PHE A 41 25.23 7.11 12.30
CA PHE A 41 25.06 8.24 11.41
C PHE A 41 24.78 9.52 12.20
N ASP A 42 25.14 10.60 11.59
CA ASP A 42 24.76 11.94 11.98
C ASP A 42 24.20 12.67 10.77
N TYR A 43 23.32 13.64 10.97
CA TYR A 43 22.75 14.40 9.88
C TYR A 43 22.63 15.89 10.21
N HIS A 44 22.72 16.69 9.18
CA HIS A 44 22.49 18.12 9.27
C HIS A 44 21.69 18.61 8.07
N PRO A 45 20.84 19.64 8.21
CA PRO A 45 20.10 20.20 7.11
C PRO A 45 21.05 20.73 6.02
N ALA A 46 20.87 20.28 4.79
CA ALA A 46 21.67 20.69 3.63
C ALA A 46 20.94 21.72 2.74
N GLY A 47 19.83 22.31 3.25
CA GLY A 47 18.97 23.23 2.51
C GLY A 47 17.97 22.53 1.59
N PHE A 48 17.12 23.33 0.96
CA PHE A 48 16.12 22.83 0.02
C PHE A 48 16.73 22.57 -1.36
N ARG A 49 16.36 21.44 -1.95
CA ARG A 49 16.78 21.06 -3.30
C ARG A 49 15.61 20.53 -4.08
N THR A 50 15.61 20.76 -5.39
CA THR A 50 14.64 20.12 -6.29
C THR A 50 14.80 18.61 -6.30
N SER A 51 13.71 17.88 -6.13
CA SER A 51 13.66 16.42 -6.16
C SER A 51 12.48 15.96 -7.02
N LYS A 52 12.57 14.77 -7.59
CA LYS A 52 11.49 14.16 -8.39
C LYS A 52 10.44 13.54 -7.46
N LEU A 53 9.75 14.41 -6.72
CA LEU A 53 8.67 13.99 -5.84
C LEU A 53 7.37 13.87 -6.62
N ILE A 54 6.58 12.87 -6.25
CA ILE A 54 5.26 12.61 -6.80
C ILE A 54 4.26 12.35 -5.67
N LYS A 55 3.01 12.66 -5.94
CA LYS A 55 1.89 12.27 -5.08
C LYS A 55 1.49 10.84 -5.45
N LEU A 56 1.54 9.94 -4.47
CA LEU A 56 1.05 8.57 -4.56
C LEU A 56 -0.33 8.53 -3.91
N ASP A 57 -1.35 8.20 -4.67
CA ASP A 57 -2.73 8.08 -4.20
C ASP A 57 -3.13 6.61 -4.05
N ILE A 58 -3.86 6.30 -2.98
CA ILE A 58 -4.51 5.00 -2.81
C ILE A 58 -6.00 5.13 -3.12
N LEU A 59 -6.47 4.30 -4.04
CA LEU A 59 -7.87 4.27 -4.45
C LEU A 59 -8.55 3.00 -3.95
N LEU A 60 -9.75 3.17 -3.42
CA LEU A 60 -10.68 2.10 -3.07
C LEU A 60 -11.84 2.09 -4.06
N ASN A 61 -11.96 1.03 -4.84
CA ASN A 61 -12.97 0.92 -5.91
C ASN A 61 -12.94 2.06 -6.93
N GLY A 62 -11.78 2.71 -7.11
CA GLY A 62 -11.59 3.84 -8.01
C GLY A 62 -11.74 5.22 -7.35
N GLU A 63 -12.14 5.29 -6.08
CA GLU A 63 -12.23 6.54 -5.32
C GLU A 63 -10.97 6.77 -4.51
N PRO A 64 -10.33 7.94 -4.57
CA PRO A 64 -9.14 8.24 -3.80
C PRO A 64 -9.45 8.39 -2.32
N VAL A 65 -8.55 7.91 -1.48
CA VAL A 65 -8.60 8.09 -0.02
C VAL A 65 -7.50 9.05 0.38
N ASP A 66 -7.84 10.32 0.58
CA ASP A 66 -6.87 11.40 0.84
C ASP A 66 -5.97 11.12 2.04
N ALA A 67 -6.52 10.51 3.09
CA ALA A 67 -5.76 10.17 4.29
C ALA A 67 -4.65 9.11 4.05
N LEU A 68 -4.67 8.40 2.92
CA LEU A 68 -3.66 7.43 2.51
C LEU A 68 -2.75 7.96 1.41
N SER A 69 -2.98 9.19 0.95
CA SER A 69 -2.11 9.84 -0.04
C SER A 69 -0.79 10.24 0.61
N THR A 70 0.32 10.02 -0.10
CA THR A 70 1.65 10.36 0.40
C THR A 70 2.53 10.93 -0.70
N LEU A 71 3.52 11.75 -0.29
CA LEU A 71 4.57 12.24 -1.19
C LEU A 71 5.77 11.31 -1.10
N THR A 72 6.24 10.84 -2.24
CA THR A 72 7.40 9.96 -2.32
C THR A 72 8.25 10.26 -3.54
N HIS A 73 9.50 9.79 -3.53
CA HIS A 73 10.35 9.85 -4.72
C HIS A 73 9.85 8.89 -5.79
N VAL A 74 9.98 9.30 -7.06
CA VAL A 74 9.53 8.50 -8.21
C VAL A 74 10.06 7.07 -8.18
N ASP A 75 11.33 6.88 -7.80
CA ASP A 75 11.97 5.56 -7.80
C ASP A 75 11.40 4.61 -6.73
N ASN A 76 10.90 5.16 -5.61
CA ASN A 76 10.34 4.39 -4.49
C ASN A 76 8.83 4.14 -4.63
N ALA A 77 8.16 4.90 -5.49
CA ALA A 77 6.70 4.91 -5.59
C ALA A 77 6.07 3.55 -5.89
N TYR A 78 6.68 2.77 -6.77
CA TYR A 78 6.17 1.44 -7.11
C TYR A 78 6.26 0.48 -5.92
N GLY A 79 7.42 0.43 -5.27
CA GLY A 79 7.64 -0.43 -4.10
C GLY A 79 6.70 -0.07 -2.95
N LEU A 80 6.64 1.22 -2.62
CA LEU A 80 5.77 1.75 -1.58
C LEU A 80 4.28 1.49 -1.89
N GLY A 81 3.83 1.81 -3.11
CA GLY A 81 2.43 1.60 -3.52
C GLY A 81 2.00 0.13 -3.45
N ARG A 82 2.89 -0.79 -3.82
CA ARG A 82 2.65 -2.22 -3.72
C ARG A 82 2.53 -2.67 -2.25
N GLN A 83 3.47 -2.29 -1.40
CA GLN A 83 3.45 -2.62 0.03
C GLN A 83 2.20 -2.07 0.71
N MET A 84 1.81 -0.82 0.41
CA MET A 84 0.58 -0.23 0.92
C MET A 84 -0.66 -1.06 0.52
N CYS A 85 -0.78 -1.43 -0.75
CA CYS A 85 -1.90 -2.25 -1.23
C CYS A 85 -1.92 -3.64 -0.57
N GLU A 86 -0.78 -4.30 -0.40
CA GLU A 86 -0.67 -5.60 0.25
C GLU A 86 -1.08 -5.52 1.74
N LYS A 87 -0.56 -4.55 2.49
CA LYS A 87 -0.95 -4.35 3.90
C LYS A 87 -2.43 -4.01 4.05
N LEU A 88 -2.96 -3.11 3.22
CA LEU A 88 -4.38 -2.76 3.26
C LEU A 88 -5.30 -3.94 2.93
N ARG A 89 -4.91 -4.82 1.99
CA ARG A 89 -5.65 -6.04 1.67
C ARG A 89 -5.84 -6.94 2.89
N ASP A 90 -4.83 -7.04 3.73
CA ASP A 90 -4.85 -7.94 4.88
C ASP A 90 -5.59 -7.33 6.09
N LEU A 91 -5.69 -6.01 6.15
CA LEU A 91 -6.30 -5.29 7.28
C LEU A 91 -7.75 -4.87 7.04
N ILE A 92 -8.14 -4.62 5.79
CA ILE A 92 -9.52 -4.26 5.46
C ILE A 92 -10.38 -5.53 5.44
N PRO A 93 -11.48 -5.59 6.21
CA PRO A 93 -12.32 -6.78 6.27
C PRO A 93 -13.04 -7.03 4.94
N ARG A 94 -13.20 -8.30 4.61
CA ARG A 94 -13.98 -8.73 3.42
C ARG A 94 -15.42 -8.28 3.54
N GLN A 95 -15.95 -7.73 2.45
CA GLN A 95 -17.33 -7.31 2.36
C GLN A 95 -18.15 -8.20 1.41
N GLN A 96 -19.41 -7.84 1.18
CA GLN A 96 -20.32 -8.59 0.28
C GLN A 96 -19.95 -8.43 -1.21
N PHE A 97 -19.01 -7.54 -1.54
CA PHE A 97 -18.52 -7.27 -2.89
C PHE A 97 -17.00 -7.20 -2.91
N ASP A 98 -16.42 -7.37 -4.08
CA ASP A 98 -14.96 -7.27 -4.25
C ASP A 98 -14.52 -5.80 -4.13
N ILE A 99 -13.49 -5.55 -3.32
CA ILE A 99 -12.88 -4.23 -3.17
C ILE A 99 -11.59 -4.21 -3.97
N ALA A 100 -11.51 -3.29 -4.93
CA ALA A 100 -10.28 -3.03 -5.67
C ALA A 100 -9.44 -2.01 -4.89
N LEU A 101 -8.25 -2.41 -4.49
CA LEU A 101 -7.19 -1.55 -3.94
C LEU A 101 -6.25 -1.19 -5.07
N GLN A 102 -5.96 0.08 -5.24
CA GLN A 102 -5.09 0.54 -6.32
C GLN A 102 -4.18 1.65 -5.79
N ALA A 103 -2.91 1.58 -6.15
CA ALA A 103 -1.98 2.68 -5.97
C ALA A 103 -1.80 3.39 -7.31
N ALA A 104 -1.93 4.70 -7.32
CA ALA A 104 -1.89 5.49 -8.55
C ALA A 104 -0.99 6.73 -8.42
N ILE A 105 -0.42 7.14 -9.54
CA ILE A 105 0.31 8.40 -9.72
C ILE A 105 -0.49 9.20 -10.74
N GLY A 106 -1.24 10.21 -10.27
CA GLY A 106 -2.21 10.88 -11.11
C GLY A 106 -3.25 9.90 -11.67
N THR A 107 -3.32 9.73 -12.98
CA THR A 107 -4.25 8.80 -13.64
C THR A 107 -3.68 7.39 -13.84
N LYS A 108 -2.36 7.21 -13.64
CA LYS A 108 -1.69 5.93 -13.90
C LYS A 108 -1.71 5.03 -12.67
N ILE A 109 -2.36 3.88 -12.77
CA ILE A 109 -2.33 2.85 -11.75
C ILE A 109 -0.99 2.10 -11.85
N ILE A 110 -0.24 2.03 -10.73
CA ILE A 110 1.07 1.40 -10.64
C ILE A 110 1.04 0.06 -9.88
N ALA A 111 0.11 -0.10 -8.94
CA ALA A 111 -0.10 -1.36 -8.23
C ALA A 111 -1.58 -1.60 -8.01
N ARG A 112 -1.98 -2.88 -7.94
CA ARG A 112 -3.36 -3.28 -7.72
C ARG A 112 -3.45 -4.56 -6.91
N GLU A 113 -4.30 -4.56 -5.90
CA GLU A 113 -4.72 -5.72 -5.12
C GLU A 113 -6.25 -5.81 -5.09
N THR A 114 -6.78 -6.98 -4.75
CA THR A 114 -8.23 -7.17 -4.66
C THR A 114 -8.59 -7.95 -3.42
N ILE A 115 -9.42 -7.36 -2.58
CA ILE A 115 -10.03 -8.03 -1.45
C ILE A 115 -11.27 -8.77 -1.96
N LYS A 116 -11.21 -10.09 -1.95
CA LYS A 116 -12.31 -10.93 -2.43
C LYS A 116 -13.50 -10.86 -1.49
N GLN A 117 -14.69 -10.80 -2.07
CA GLN A 117 -15.95 -10.78 -1.36
C GLN A 117 -16.19 -12.03 -0.49
N VAL A 118 -17.01 -11.89 0.54
CA VAL A 118 -17.58 -13.03 1.25
C VAL A 118 -18.66 -13.65 0.33
N ARG A 119 -18.49 -14.92 -0.02
CA ARG A 119 -19.47 -15.66 -0.84
C ARG A 119 -20.42 -16.43 0.06
N LYS A 120 -21.73 -16.21 -0.13
CA LYS A 120 -22.76 -17.08 0.40
C LYS A 120 -23.13 -18.07 -0.71
N ASP A 121 -23.10 -19.35 -0.40
CA ASP A 121 -23.57 -20.39 -1.33
C ASP A 121 -25.11 -20.34 -1.41
N VAL A 122 -25.62 -19.69 -2.46
CA VAL A 122 -27.04 -19.56 -2.71
C VAL A 122 -27.64 -20.81 -3.37
N THR A 123 -26.78 -21.75 -3.78
CA THR A 123 -27.19 -23.00 -4.46
C THR A 123 -27.16 -24.22 -3.54
N ALA A 124 -26.69 -24.09 -2.30
CA ALA A 124 -26.55 -25.17 -1.33
C ALA A 124 -27.86 -25.95 -1.09
N LYS A 125 -29.00 -25.27 -1.15
CA LYS A 125 -30.34 -25.90 -0.97
C LYS A 125 -30.98 -26.36 -2.28
N CYS A 126 -30.28 -26.28 -3.40
CA CYS A 126 -30.79 -26.74 -4.69
C CYS A 126 -30.39 -28.21 -4.92
N TYR A 127 -31.13 -29.13 -4.31
CA TYR A 127 -30.99 -30.55 -4.56
C TYR A 127 -31.66 -30.90 -5.89
N GLY A 128 -30.94 -31.63 -6.75
CA GLY A 128 -31.43 -32.04 -8.06
C GLY A 128 -30.89 -31.21 -9.23
N GLY A 129 -31.05 -31.73 -10.43
CA GLY A 129 -30.39 -31.27 -11.66
C GLY A 129 -30.93 -30.00 -12.32
N ASP A 130 -31.74 -29.16 -11.63
CA ASP A 130 -32.25 -27.94 -12.23
C ASP A 130 -31.17 -26.88 -12.40
N VAL A 131 -30.44 -26.99 -13.51
CA VAL A 131 -29.40 -26.06 -13.93
C VAL A 131 -29.93 -24.65 -14.14
N SER A 132 -31.17 -24.53 -14.66
CA SER A 132 -31.80 -23.24 -14.94
C SER A 132 -32.07 -22.45 -13.68
N ARG A 133 -32.57 -23.10 -12.63
CA ARG A 133 -32.79 -22.49 -11.31
C ARG A 133 -31.49 -22.04 -10.65
N LYS A 134 -30.44 -22.90 -10.67
CA LYS A 134 -29.10 -22.54 -10.16
C LYS A 134 -28.54 -21.31 -10.85
N ARG A 135 -28.64 -21.26 -12.18
CA ARG A 135 -28.19 -20.13 -12.99
C ARG A 135 -28.92 -18.82 -12.63
N LYS A 136 -30.26 -18.86 -12.52
CA LYS A 136 -31.06 -17.68 -12.13
C LYS A 136 -30.67 -17.16 -10.73
N LEU A 137 -30.44 -18.06 -9.77
CA LEU A 137 -29.99 -17.66 -8.41
C LEU A 137 -28.61 -16.98 -8.42
N LEU A 138 -27.65 -17.52 -9.18
CA LEU A 138 -26.33 -16.94 -9.33
C LEU A 138 -26.38 -15.57 -10.03
N GLU A 139 -27.22 -15.43 -11.08
CA GLU A 139 -27.42 -14.15 -11.76
C GLU A 139 -28.03 -13.08 -10.83
N LYS A 140 -29.06 -13.48 -10.05
CA LYS A 140 -29.64 -12.59 -9.03
C LYS A 140 -28.65 -12.16 -7.99
N GLN A 141 -27.79 -13.07 -7.50
CA GLN A 141 -26.71 -12.75 -6.58
C GLN A 141 -25.72 -11.76 -7.21
N LYS A 142 -25.30 -11.98 -8.47
CA LYS A 142 -24.38 -11.10 -9.20
C LYS A 142 -24.96 -9.69 -9.35
N LYS A 143 -26.25 -9.56 -9.71
CA LYS A 143 -26.92 -8.25 -9.80
C LYS A 143 -27.01 -7.55 -8.45
N GLY A 144 -27.33 -8.26 -7.38
CA GLY A 144 -27.35 -7.72 -6.01
C GLY A 144 -25.98 -7.18 -5.57
N LYS A 145 -24.91 -7.94 -5.82
CA LYS A 145 -23.55 -7.53 -5.51
C LYS A 145 -23.11 -6.30 -6.29
N LYS A 146 -23.47 -6.19 -7.57
CA LYS A 146 -23.19 -5.00 -8.39
C LYS A 146 -23.84 -3.75 -7.80
N ARG A 147 -25.11 -3.85 -7.35
CA ARG A 147 -25.80 -2.74 -6.67
C ARG A 147 -25.13 -2.37 -5.35
N MET A 148 -24.78 -3.36 -4.52
CA MET A 148 -24.08 -3.10 -3.25
C MET A 148 -22.73 -2.40 -3.46
N LYS A 149 -21.98 -2.76 -4.50
CA LYS A 149 -20.72 -2.08 -4.85
C LYS A 149 -20.92 -0.61 -5.25
N GLN A 150 -22.05 -0.28 -5.87
CA GLN A 150 -22.35 1.11 -6.29
C GLN A 150 -22.80 2.00 -5.12
N ILE A 151 -23.40 1.43 -4.08
CA ILE A 151 -24.01 2.16 -2.96
C ILE A 151 -23.10 2.08 -1.71
N GLY A 152 -22.32 1.00 -1.57
CA GLY A 152 -21.55 0.72 -0.38
C GLY A 152 -20.23 1.50 -0.34
N ASN A 153 -20.05 2.33 0.67
CA ASN A 153 -18.77 2.89 1.02
C ASN A 153 -17.91 1.80 1.69
N VAL A 154 -16.62 1.80 1.36
CA VAL A 154 -15.66 0.91 2.01
C VAL A 154 -15.15 1.60 3.25
N GLU A 155 -15.48 1.06 4.42
CA GLU A 155 -14.94 1.54 5.68
C GLU A 155 -13.51 1.04 5.86
N VAL A 156 -12.58 1.97 6.05
CA VAL A 156 -11.17 1.67 6.31
C VAL A 156 -10.96 1.70 7.82
N PRO A 157 -10.61 0.58 8.47
CA PRO A 157 -10.36 0.54 9.91
C PRO A 157 -9.18 1.43 10.30
N GLN A 158 -9.26 2.06 11.47
CA GLN A 158 -8.16 2.89 11.99
C GLN A 158 -6.80 2.15 12.02
N LYS A 159 -6.82 0.86 12.30
CA LYS A 159 -5.63 0.00 12.27
C LYS A 159 -4.94 -0.01 10.90
N ALA A 160 -5.70 0.12 9.81
CA ALA A 160 -5.15 0.13 8.46
C ALA A 160 -4.37 1.42 8.18
N PHE A 161 -4.86 2.57 8.67
CA PHE A 161 -4.11 3.83 8.57
C PHE A 161 -2.80 3.76 9.34
N LEU A 162 -2.83 3.29 10.59
CA LEU A 162 -1.62 3.16 11.42
C LEU A 162 -0.60 2.17 10.83
N ALA A 163 -1.06 1.09 10.22
CA ALA A 163 -0.18 0.11 9.60
C ALA A 163 0.49 0.63 8.32
N VAL A 164 -0.19 1.48 7.57
CA VAL A 164 0.39 2.12 6.37
C VAL A 164 1.46 3.16 6.76
N LEU A 165 1.26 3.87 7.88
CA LEU A 165 2.26 4.81 8.40
C LEU A 165 3.53 4.11 8.93
N LYS A 166 3.42 2.82 9.29
CA LYS A 166 4.53 1.96 9.75
C LYS A 166 4.89 0.94 8.68
N LEU A 167 5.13 1.39 7.46
CA LEU A 167 5.64 0.51 6.41
C LEU A 167 7.13 0.28 6.65
N ASP A 168 7.46 -0.96 7.06
CA ASP A 168 8.83 -1.44 7.20
C ASP A 168 9.49 -1.71 5.84
#